data_02205d7bc5b18f2eb5f67d90eb85a956
#
_entry.id   02205d7bc5b18f2eb5f67d90eb85a956
#
_cell.length_a   1.000
_cell.length_b   1.000
_cell.length_c   1.000
_cell.angle_alpha   90.00
_cell.angle_beta   90.00
_cell.angle_gamma   90.00
#
_symmetry.space_group_name_H-M   'P 1'
#
loop_
_entity.id
_entity.type
_entity.pdbx_description
1 polymer ?
#
loop_
_entity_poly.entity_id
_entity_poly.type
_entity_poly.pdbx_seq_one_letter_code
_entity_poly.pdbx_strand_id
1 'polypeptide(L)'
;MKTLCIKIDWWLGRVIAMTWAITAVATKRPVKVITSRPLAFWGNPFIESVHGLDDRRVFEDVIKGNDYFELEPYTDPRFFNDGMNWLEVAAKQLWLDKAYDPLLFLAEHEKLENVLEWKNPIIFQPFGSTMKMNWADKSYRSLKVADAQYIANGLNRLWFNVYVARRDDQPMLENTQTLTTPYLRWLVSLCARYPVIWCDSSLHHAVKAFGRKAIVIWSWTDAWRFWYDTNINLRKDDKYEYVPFRLGIDFDTDIINQHTNEYDKKFLDNVLKTVEKTFFHNLTFKCEKC
;
A
#
# COMPACT_ATOMS: atom_id res chain seq x y z
N MET A 1 25.54 -23.42 4.42
CA MET A 1 25.16 -22.31 3.50
C MET A 1 25.26 -21.03 4.29
N LYS A 2 25.89 -19.96 3.77
CA LYS A 2 25.96 -18.68 4.48
C LYS A 2 24.55 -18.03 4.53
N THR A 3 24.24 -17.35 5.62
CA THR A 3 23.04 -16.54 5.76
C THR A 3 23.10 -15.36 4.77
N LEU A 4 21.97 -15.01 4.15
CA LEU A 4 21.84 -13.81 3.32
C LEU A 4 21.21 -12.68 4.13
N CYS A 5 21.90 -11.57 4.25
CA CYS A 5 21.37 -10.35 4.82
C CYS A 5 20.77 -9.50 3.70
N ILE A 6 19.47 -9.31 3.70
CA ILE A 6 18.78 -8.47 2.71
C ILE A 6 18.42 -7.15 3.38
N LYS A 7 19.00 -6.06 2.88
CA LYS A 7 18.56 -4.71 3.24
C LYS A 7 17.42 -4.31 2.31
N ILE A 8 16.32 -3.88 2.91
CA ILE A 8 15.22 -3.21 2.23
C ILE A 8 14.73 -2.06 3.07
N ASP A 9 14.72 -0.91 2.50
CA ASP A 9 14.32 0.31 3.19
C ASP A 9 13.36 1.16 2.38
N TRP A 10 13.05 2.36 2.88
CA TRP A 10 12.21 3.40 2.32
C TRP A 10 10.77 3.35 2.82
N TRP A 11 9.84 3.57 1.94
CA TRP A 11 8.43 3.72 2.29
C TRP A 11 7.79 2.36 2.57
N LEU A 12 6.89 2.38 3.53
CA LEU A 12 6.18 1.18 3.98
C LEU A 12 5.60 0.34 2.85
N GLY A 13 4.99 0.97 1.85
CA GLY A 13 4.38 0.27 0.72
C GLY A 13 5.38 -0.60 -0.02
N ARG A 14 6.59 -0.08 -0.25
CA ARG A 14 7.66 -0.83 -0.87
C ARG A 14 8.08 -2.04 -0.04
N VAL A 15 8.27 -1.84 1.25
CA VAL A 15 8.66 -2.94 2.13
C VAL A 15 7.59 -4.04 2.13
N ILE A 16 6.31 -3.68 2.26
CA ILE A 16 5.20 -4.65 2.18
C ILE A 16 5.18 -5.36 0.83
N ALA A 17 5.31 -4.61 -0.27
CA ALA A 17 5.26 -5.20 -1.61
C ALA A 17 6.37 -6.23 -1.84
N MET A 18 7.53 -6.08 -1.21
CA MET A 18 8.69 -6.97 -1.39
C MET A 18 8.74 -8.14 -0.40
N THR A 19 7.83 -8.23 0.57
CA THR A 19 7.82 -9.31 1.58
C THR A 19 7.79 -10.70 0.94
N TRP A 20 7.05 -10.88 -0.16
CA TRP A 20 7.00 -12.15 -0.88
C TRP A 20 8.36 -12.57 -1.43
N ALA A 21 9.11 -11.63 -2.02
CA ALA A 21 10.39 -11.91 -2.68
C ALA A 21 11.43 -12.35 -1.64
N ILE A 22 11.50 -11.62 -0.52
CA ILE A 22 12.37 -11.96 0.61
C ILE A 22 11.96 -13.30 1.22
N THR A 23 10.67 -13.55 1.40
CA THR A 23 10.16 -14.82 1.90
C THR A 23 10.50 -15.98 0.96
N ALA A 24 10.34 -15.80 -0.35
CA ALA A 24 10.68 -16.82 -1.33
C ALA A 24 12.19 -17.20 -1.31
N VAL A 25 13.07 -16.24 -1.07
CA VAL A 25 14.50 -16.54 -0.84
C VAL A 25 14.69 -17.25 0.50
N ALA A 26 13.98 -16.83 1.55
CA ALA A 26 14.09 -17.40 2.88
C ALA A 26 13.63 -18.87 2.96
N THR A 27 12.77 -19.32 2.05
CA THR A 27 12.42 -20.76 1.95
C THR A 27 13.59 -21.63 1.41
N LYS A 28 14.59 -21.01 0.79
CA LYS A 28 15.72 -21.73 0.13
C LYS A 28 17.03 -21.62 0.91
N ARG A 29 17.20 -20.60 1.73
CA ARG A 29 18.39 -20.36 2.54
C ARG A 29 18.05 -19.47 3.74
N PRO A 30 18.86 -19.49 4.83
CA PRO A 30 18.67 -18.57 5.96
C PRO A 30 18.76 -17.11 5.50
N VAL A 31 17.78 -16.29 5.92
CA VAL A 31 17.70 -14.86 5.58
C VAL A 31 17.52 -14.02 6.85
N LYS A 32 18.33 -12.98 6.96
CA LYS A 32 18.17 -11.87 7.92
C LYS A 32 17.74 -10.63 7.14
N VAL A 33 16.77 -9.88 7.68
CA VAL A 33 16.26 -8.66 7.04
C VAL A 33 16.70 -7.43 7.81
N ILE A 34 17.16 -6.41 7.11
CA ILE A 34 17.54 -5.11 7.66
C ILE A 34 16.60 -4.06 7.05
N THR A 35 15.82 -3.37 7.89
CA THR A 35 14.80 -2.44 7.40
C THR A 35 14.40 -1.40 8.43
N SER A 36 13.94 -0.22 7.99
CA SER A 36 13.26 0.75 8.86
C SER A 36 11.80 0.36 9.19
N ARG A 37 11.30 -0.75 8.63
CA ARG A 37 9.90 -1.20 8.77
C ARG A 37 9.82 -2.66 9.25
N PRO A 38 10.42 -3.01 10.39
CA PRO A 38 10.51 -4.41 10.85
C PRO A 38 9.13 -5.06 11.02
N LEU A 39 8.10 -4.27 11.34
CA LEU A 39 6.73 -4.76 11.51
C LEU A 39 6.14 -5.46 10.27
N ALA A 40 6.63 -5.17 9.06
CA ALA A 40 6.20 -5.85 7.85
C ALA A 40 6.60 -7.33 7.81
N PHE A 41 7.60 -7.72 8.61
CA PHE A 41 8.12 -9.10 8.65
C PHE A 41 7.77 -9.85 9.93
N TRP A 42 7.09 -9.22 10.89
CA TRP A 42 6.67 -9.88 12.12
C TRP A 42 5.79 -11.10 11.84
N GLY A 43 6.07 -12.16 12.56
CA GLY A 43 5.33 -13.42 12.41
C GLY A 43 5.68 -14.21 11.15
N ASN A 44 6.63 -13.75 10.33
CA ASN A 44 7.08 -14.52 9.17
C ASN A 44 7.97 -15.70 9.62
N PRO A 45 7.51 -16.95 9.47
CA PRO A 45 8.22 -18.11 10.01
C PRO A 45 9.46 -18.51 9.20
N PHE A 46 9.67 -17.91 8.02
CA PHE A 46 10.79 -18.25 7.15
C PHE A 46 11.99 -17.35 7.36
N ILE A 47 11.83 -16.20 8.01
CA ILE A 47 12.90 -15.23 8.23
C ILE A 47 13.57 -15.50 9.58
N GLU A 48 14.88 -15.64 9.55
CA GLU A 48 15.69 -15.94 10.75
C GLU A 48 15.63 -14.80 11.78
N SER A 49 15.80 -13.55 11.32
CA SER A 49 15.70 -12.37 12.17
C SER A 49 15.46 -11.09 11.37
N VAL A 50 14.90 -10.08 12.05
CA VAL A 50 14.63 -8.76 11.47
C VAL A 50 15.29 -7.69 12.34
N HIS A 51 16.02 -6.80 11.72
CA HIS A 51 16.83 -5.77 12.37
C HIS A 51 16.46 -4.38 11.89
N GLY A 52 16.49 -3.40 12.78
CA GLY A 52 16.32 -1.99 12.45
C GLY A 52 17.56 -1.42 11.76
N LEU A 53 17.37 -0.37 10.95
CA LEU A 53 18.49 0.38 10.38
C LEU A 53 19.27 1.17 11.44
N ASP A 54 18.63 1.48 12.55
CA ASP A 54 19.18 2.20 13.69
C ASP A 54 19.89 1.30 14.70
N ASP A 55 19.91 0.00 14.47
CA ASP A 55 20.70 -0.94 15.28
C ASP A 55 22.19 -0.66 15.10
N ARG A 56 22.83 -0.15 16.16
CA ARG A 56 24.24 0.27 16.15
C ARG A 56 25.20 -0.87 15.85
N ARG A 57 24.78 -2.11 16.07
CA ARG A 57 25.61 -3.29 15.88
C ARG A 57 25.24 -4.10 14.63
N VAL A 58 24.36 -3.58 13.79
CA VAL A 58 23.88 -4.32 12.62
C VAL A 58 25.01 -4.79 11.70
N PHE A 59 26.08 -4.01 11.56
CA PHE A 59 27.22 -4.43 10.77
C PHE A 59 27.95 -5.62 11.41
N GLU A 60 28.28 -5.55 12.68
CA GLU A 60 29.05 -6.58 13.36
C GLU A 60 28.26 -7.87 13.61
N ASP A 61 26.99 -7.74 14.00
CA ASP A 61 26.17 -8.86 14.45
C ASP A 61 25.35 -9.50 13.32
N VAL A 62 25.11 -8.75 12.23
CA VAL A 62 24.21 -9.19 11.17
C VAL A 62 24.92 -9.31 9.82
N ILE A 63 25.68 -8.30 9.40
CA ILE A 63 26.29 -8.25 8.05
C ILE A 63 27.62 -8.99 8.01
N LYS A 64 28.47 -8.75 9.00
CA LYS A 64 29.83 -9.30 9.02
C LYS A 64 29.82 -10.83 8.96
N GLY A 65 30.54 -11.37 7.99
CA GLY A 65 30.63 -12.83 7.80
C GLY A 65 29.47 -13.48 7.05
N ASN A 66 28.44 -12.72 6.70
CA ASN A 66 27.30 -13.15 5.90
C ASN A 66 27.35 -12.56 4.47
N ASP A 67 26.54 -13.11 3.58
CA ASP A 67 26.32 -12.50 2.27
C ASP A 67 25.41 -11.28 2.46
N TYR A 68 25.67 -10.19 1.73
CA TYR A 68 24.85 -8.98 1.83
C TYR A 68 24.26 -8.59 0.48
N PHE A 69 22.99 -8.22 0.47
CA PHE A 69 22.29 -7.76 -0.71
C PHE A 69 21.34 -6.58 -0.38
N GLU A 70 21.37 -5.53 -1.17
CA GLU A 70 20.41 -4.43 -1.08
C GLU A 70 19.33 -4.58 -2.16
N LEU A 71 18.11 -4.83 -1.73
CA LEU A 71 16.95 -4.96 -2.63
C LEU A 71 16.41 -3.58 -2.97
N GLU A 72 16.73 -3.11 -4.17
CA GLU A 72 16.41 -1.76 -4.63
C GLU A 72 15.86 -1.76 -6.06
N PRO A 73 14.57 -2.10 -6.26
CA PRO A 73 14.00 -2.13 -7.61
C PRO A 73 14.02 -0.78 -8.33
N TYR A 74 13.96 0.34 -7.61
CA TYR A 74 13.90 1.67 -8.22
C TYR A 74 15.21 2.11 -8.90
N THR A 75 16.35 1.56 -8.52
CA THR A 75 17.63 1.87 -9.17
C THR A 75 17.94 0.96 -10.35
N ASP A 76 17.10 -0.03 -10.59
CA ASP A 76 17.31 -0.99 -11.67
C ASP A 76 16.94 -0.39 -13.04
N PRO A 77 17.82 -0.48 -14.05
CA PRO A 77 17.53 0.03 -15.39
C PRO A 77 16.24 -0.54 -15.99
N ARG A 78 15.89 -1.78 -15.68
CA ARG A 78 14.64 -2.41 -16.16
C ARG A 78 13.38 -1.70 -15.66
N PHE A 79 13.43 -1.14 -14.47
CA PHE A 79 12.33 -0.33 -13.96
C PHE A 79 12.22 0.99 -14.72
N PHE A 80 13.34 1.69 -14.91
CA PHE A 80 13.33 3.02 -15.53
C PHE A 80 13.19 2.98 -17.04
N ASN A 81 14.02 2.17 -17.71
CA ASN A 81 14.11 2.19 -19.15
C ASN A 81 13.05 1.32 -19.82
N ASP A 82 12.81 0.12 -19.27
CA ASP A 82 11.92 -0.86 -19.89
C ASP A 82 10.48 -0.76 -19.37
N GLY A 83 10.23 0.08 -18.36
CA GLY A 83 8.90 0.21 -17.77
C GLY A 83 8.41 -1.04 -17.04
N MET A 84 9.32 -1.92 -16.65
CA MET A 84 8.97 -3.17 -15.98
C MET A 84 8.30 -2.93 -14.63
N ASN A 85 7.29 -3.75 -14.29
CA ASN A 85 6.67 -3.71 -12.97
C ASN A 85 7.71 -3.99 -11.88
N TRP A 86 7.67 -3.22 -10.81
CA TRP A 86 8.66 -3.29 -9.73
C TRP A 86 8.76 -4.65 -9.02
N LEU A 87 7.65 -5.41 -8.98
CA LEU A 87 7.66 -6.77 -8.43
C LEU A 87 8.46 -7.72 -9.32
N GLU A 88 8.35 -7.57 -10.64
CA GLU A 88 9.13 -8.34 -11.60
C GLU A 88 10.62 -7.99 -11.54
N VAL A 89 10.91 -6.69 -11.34
CA VAL A 89 12.29 -6.24 -11.13
C VAL A 89 12.87 -6.88 -9.86
N ALA A 90 12.13 -6.89 -8.76
CA ALA A 90 12.55 -7.53 -7.51
C ALA A 90 12.77 -9.04 -7.69
N ALA A 91 11.89 -9.71 -8.45
CA ALA A 91 12.08 -11.11 -8.79
C ALA A 91 13.43 -11.34 -9.48
N LYS A 92 13.73 -10.53 -10.50
CA LYS A 92 15.00 -10.63 -11.26
C LYS A 92 16.22 -10.29 -10.41
N GLN A 93 16.12 -9.30 -9.51
CA GLN A 93 17.22 -8.96 -8.60
C GLN A 93 17.53 -10.10 -7.62
N LEU A 94 16.54 -10.86 -7.20
CA LEU A 94 16.68 -11.98 -6.27
C LEU A 94 16.72 -13.36 -6.96
N TRP A 95 16.92 -13.40 -8.29
CA TRP A 95 16.99 -14.63 -9.12
C TRP A 95 15.79 -15.55 -8.92
N LEU A 96 14.60 -14.96 -8.81
CA LEU A 96 13.33 -15.68 -8.75
C LEU A 96 12.71 -15.76 -10.15
N ASP A 97 12.05 -16.87 -10.45
CA ASP A 97 11.48 -17.14 -11.77
C ASP A 97 10.33 -16.19 -12.14
N LYS A 98 9.55 -15.78 -11.15
CA LYS A 98 8.40 -14.89 -11.33
C LYS A 98 8.11 -14.07 -10.09
N ALA A 99 7.33 -13.00 -10.28
CA ALA A 99 6.77 -12.22 -9.20
C ALA A 99 5.53 -12.91 -8.59
N TYR A 100 5.30 -12.65 -7.31
CA TYR A 100 4.14 -13.11 -6.56
C TYR A 100 3.52 -11.94 -5.78
N ASP A 101 2.36 -12.20 -5.20
CA ASP A 101 1.70 -11.26 -4.30
C ASP A 101 2.48 -11.07 -2.99
N PRO A 102 2.42 -9.88 -2.37
CA PRO A 102 2.97 -9.65 -1.04
C PRO A 102 2.49 -10.69 -0.02
N LEU A 103 3.28 -10.94 1.00
CA LEU A 103 2.96 -11.85 2.08
C LEU A 103 3.11 -11.15 3.44
N LEU A 104 2.04 -11.12 4.21
CA LEU A 104 2.05 -10.62 5.58
C LEU A 104 1.50 -11.70 6.52
N PHE A 105 2.13 -11.85 7.65
CA PHE A 105 1.78 -12.85 8.65
C PHE A 105 1.17 -12.14 9.87
N LEU A 106 -0.10 -12.37 10.13
CA LEU A 106 -0.80 -11.87 11.32
C LEU A 106 -0.87 -12.96 12.38
N ALA A 107 -0.59 -12.61 13.63
CA ALA A 107 -0.85 -13.46 14.77
C ALA A 107 -2.38 -13.61 14.98
N GLU A 108 -2.82 -14.68 15.64
CA GLU A 108 -4.24 -14.93 15.84
C GLU A 108 -4.95 -13.80 16.62
N HIS A 109 -4.30 -13.23 17.65
CA HIS A 109 -4.86 -12.11 18.37
C HIS A 109 -5.04 -10.86 17.48
N GLU A 110 -4.10 -10.60 16.55
CA GLU A 110 -4.24 -9.48 15.61
C GLU A 110 -5.42 -9.66 14.65
N LYS A 111 -5.81 -10.90 14.36
CA LYS A 111 -6.98 -11.20 13.55
C LYS A 111 -8.29 -11.08 14.32
N LEU A 112 -8.30 -11.39 15.61
CA LEU A 112 -9.52 -11.45 16.43
C LEU A 112 -9.89 -10.13 17.08
N GLU A 113 -8.89 -9.36 17.55
CA GLU A 113 -9.11 -8.16 18.36
C GLU A 113 -9.47 -6.92 17.54
N ASN A 114 -9.14 -6.91 16.25
CA ASN A 114 -9.31 -5.73 15.40
C ASN A 114 -10.66 -5.74 14.68
N VAL A 115 -11.71 -5.41 15.41
CA VAL A 115 -13.09 -5.31 14.90
C VAL A 115 -13.54 -3.85 14.91
N LEU A 116 -14.07 -3.40 13.79
CA LEU A 116 -14.75 -2.11 13.72
C LEU A 116 -16.18 -2.27 14.25
N GLU A 117 -16.59 -1.36 15.12
CA GLU A 117 -17.83 -1.48 15.92
C GLU A 117 -19.13 -1.36 15.11
N TRP A 118 -19.07 -0.69 13.96
CA TRP A 118 -20.26 -0.38 13.18
C TRP A 118 -20.58 -1.43 12.11
N LYS A 119 -21.85 -1.56 11.80
CA LYS A 119 -22.29 -2.42 10.69
C LYS A 119 -21.78 -1.85 9.36
N ASN A 120 -21.46 -2.75 8.39
CA ASN A 120 -21.00 -2.40 7.05
C ASN A 120 -19.83 -1.42 7.00
N PRO A 121 -18.71 -1.67 7.68
CA PRO A 121 -17.57 -0.76 7.64
C PRO A 121 -16.87 -0.84 6.28
N ILE A 122 -16.41 0.31 5.82
CA ILE A 122 -15.51 0.43 4.69
C ILE A 122 -14.34 1.34 5.08
N ILE A 123 -13.12 0.93 4.73
CA ILE A 123 -11.94 1.71 5.01
C ILE A 123 -11.64 2.56 3.78
N PHE A 124 -11.50 3.85 4.00
CA PHE A 124 -11.19 4.83 2.96
C PHE A 124 -9.91 5.57 3.32
N GLN A 125 -8.91 5.53 2.44
CA GLN A 125 -7.70 6.34 2.56
C GLN A 125 -7.58 7.27 1.35
N PRO A 126 -8.13 8.48 1.43
CA PRO A 126 -8.06 9.44 0.34
C PRO A 126 -6.71 10.15 0.24
N PHE A 127 -5.91 10.10 1.31
CA PHE A 127 -4.71 10.92 1.45
C PHE A 127 -3.45 10.07 1.56
N GLY A 128 -2.49 10.33 0.68
CA GLY A 128 -1.16 9.73 0.73
C GLY A 128 -0.30 10.32 1.86
N SER A 129 0.84 9.71 2.13
CA SER A 129 1.75 10.11 3.23
C SER A 129 2.35 11.51 3.08
N THR A 130 2.37 12.06 1.88
CA THR A 130 2.92 13.39 1.58
C THR A 130 1.93 14.53 1.82
N MET A 131 0.64 14.21 1.99
CA MET A 131 -0.37 15.21 2.24
C MET A 131 -0.31 15.68 3.68
N LYS A 132 -0.24 17.00 3.88
CA LYS A 132 -0.35 17.69 5.16
C LYS A 132 -1.46 18.73 5.07
N MET A 133 -2.07 19.13 6.18
CA MET A 133 -3.17 20.11 6.19
C MET A 133 -2.84 21.40 5.40
N ASN A 134 -1.63 21.90 5.56
CA ASN A 134 -1.20 23.12 4.88
C ASN A 134 -0.90 22.90 3.37
N TRP A 135 -0.94 21.68 2.89
CA TRP A 135 -0.56 21.28 1.53
C TRP A 135 -1.57 20.31 0.90
N ALA A 136 -2.77 20.29 1.46
CA ALA A 136 -3.82 19.33 1.09
C ALA A 136 -4.06 19.25 -0.42
N ASP A 137 -4.08 20.41 -1.09
CA ASP A 137 -4.37 20.48 -2.53
C ASP A 137 -3.13 20.30 -3.42
N LYS A 138 -1.94 20.15 -2.83
CA LYS A 138 -0.67 20.02 -3.57
C LYS A 138 -0.11 18.59 -3.58
N SER A 139 -0.76 17.66 -2.91
CA SER A 139 -0.28 16.28 -2.85
C SER A 139 -0.73 15.49 -4.07
N TYR A 140 0.19 15.19 -4.95
CA TYR A 140 -0.03 14.50 -6.22
C TYR A 140 -0.61 13.06 -6.11
N ARG A 141 -0.49 12.41 -4.95
CA ARG A 141 -1.04 11.06 -4.70
C ARG A 141 -2.35 11.06 -3.93
N SER A 142 -2.80 12.22 -3.48
CA SER A 142 -3.99 12.35 -2.66
C SER A 142 -5.15 12.87 -3.50
N LEU A 143 -6.36 12.51 -3.10
CA LEU A 143 -7.55 13.20 -3.59
C LEU A 143 -7.57 14.62 -3.02
N LYS A 144 -8.16 15.58 -3.74
CA LYS A 144 -8.57 16.85 -3.15
C LYS A 144 -9.58 16.60 -2.04
N VAL A 145 -9.60 17.47 -1.04
CA VAL A 145 -10.53 17.32 0.11
C VAL A 145 -11.97 17.26 -0.36
N ALA A 146 -12.35 18.11 -1.33
CA ALA A 146 -13.70 18.12 -1.90
C ALA A 146 -14.07 16.80 -2.59
N ASP A 147 -13.17 16.21 -3.35
CA ASP A 147 -13.38 14.92 -4.03
C ASP A 147 -13.46 13.78 -3.03
N ALA A 148 -12.58 13.79 -2.02
CA ALA A 148 -12.62 12.83 -0.92
C ALA A 148 -13.93 12.91 -0.14
N GLN A 149 -14.41 14.12 0.15
CA GLN A 149 -15.69 14.34 0.80
C GLN A 149 -16.88 13.88 -0.06
N TYR A 150 -16.82 14.13 -1.38
CA TYR A 150 -17.84 13.65 -2.29
C TYR A 150 -17.97 12.12 -2.26
N ILE A 151 -16.83 11.42 -2.30
CA ILE A 151 -16.80 9.94 -2.20
C ILE A 151 -17.33 9.50 -0.85
N ALA A 152 -16.86 10.08 0.27
CA ALA A 152 -17.30 9.73 1.61
C ALA A 152 -18.82 9.88 1.78
N ASN A 153 -19.40 10.99 1.30
CA ASN A 153 -20.84 11.21 1.30
C ASN A 153 -21.60 10.18 0.44
N GLY A 154 -21.00 9.79 -0.69
CA GLY A 154 -21.54 8.75 -1.57
C GLY A 154 -21.55 7.38 -0.88
N LEU A 155 -20.47 7.02 -0.20
CA LEU A 155 -20.36 5.77 0.56
C LEU A 155 -21.41 5.71 1.68
N ASN A 156 -21.61 6.80 2.41
CA ASN A 156 -22.66 6.89 3.43
C ASN A 156 -24.05 6.69 2.84
N ARG A 157 -24.36 7.24 1.63
CA ARG A 157 -25.61 6.98 0.93
C ARG A 157 -25.79 5.53 0.50
N LEU A 158 -24.68 4.81 0.27
CA LEU A 158 -24.65 3.37 0.02
C LEU A 158 -24.66 2.53 1.32
N TRP A 159 -24.99 3.14 2.46
CA TRP A 159 -25.11 2.48 3.77
C TRP A 159 -23.79 1.89 4.33
N PHE A 160 -22.66 2.38 3.87
CA PHE A 160 -21.38 2.07 4.50
C PHE A 160 -21.10 3.03 5.65
N ASN A 161 -20.53 2.51 6.72
CA ASN A 161 -19.90 3.32 7.76
C ASN A 161 -18.44 3.55 7.35
N VAL A 162 -18.14 4.80 7.02
CA VAL A 162 -16.85 5.16 6.41
C VAL A 162 -15.82 5.42 7.49
N TYR A 163 -14.77 4.63 7.50
CA TYR A 163 -13.59 4.80 8.34
C TYR A 163 -12.44 5.36 7.52
N VAL A 164 -12.06 6.60 7.80
CA VAL A 164 -10.97 7.27 7.09
C VAL A 164 -9.65 6.98 7.76
N ALA A 165 -8.78 6.25 7.07
CA ALA A 165 -7.41 6.05 7.50
C ALA A 165 -6.59 7.33 7.20
N ARG A 166 -6.28 8.08 8.25
CA ARG A 166 -5.56 9.36 8.16
C ARG A 166 -4.58 9.55 9.31
N ARG A 167 -3.61 10.41 9.12
CA ARG A 167 -2.76 10.94 10.18
C ARG A 167 -3.39 12.21 10.78
N ASP A 168 -2.95 12.59 11.95
CA ASP A 168 -3.48 13.79 12.64
C ASP A 168 -3.23 15.08 11.86
N ASP A 169 -2.15 15.12 11.06
CA ASP A 169 -1.80 16.26 10.20
C ASP A 169 -2.50 16.27 8.83
N GLN A 170 -3.45 15.38 8.60
CA GLN A 170 -4.25 15.30 7.38
C GLN A 170 -5.68 15.80 7.59
N PRO A 171 -6.36 16.28 6.53
CA PRO A 171 -7.73 16.77 6.63
C PRO A 171 -8.71 15.74 7.23
N MET A 172 -9.69 16.22 7.97
CA MET A 172 -10.83 15.45 8.40
C MET A 172 -11.94 15.51 7.33
N LEU A 173 -12.70 14.44 7.20
CA LEU A 173 -13.90 14.39 6.38
C LEU A 173 -15.13 14.34 7.27
N GLU A 174 -16.18 15.06 6.88
CA GLU A 174 -17.45 15.08 7.60
C GLU A 174 -18.19 13.74 7.49
N ASN A 175 -18.95 13.41 8.53
CA ASN A 175 -19.75 12.19 8.61
C ASN A 175 -18.93 10.90 8.41
N THR A 176 -17.70 10.89 8.87
CA THR A 176 -16.81 9.73 8.85
C THR A 176 -16.21 9.45 10.22
N GLN A 177 -15.77 8.21 10.42
CA GLN A 177 -14.96 7.83 11.57
C GLN A 177 -13.48 7.95 11.22
N THR A 178 -12.67 8.44 12.13
CA THR A 178 -11.23 8.54 11.91
C THR A 178 -10.52 7.31 12.46
N LEU A 179 -9.71 6.67 11.60
CA LEU A 179 -8.74 5.67 12.01
C LEU A 179 -7.39 6.37 12.15
N THR A 180 -7.14 6.97 13.29
CA THR A 180 -5.80 7.41 13.69
C THR A 180 -5.16 6.25 14.43
N THR A 181 -4.09 5.73 13.89
CA THR A 181 -3.39 4.66 14.59
C THR A 181 -1.88 4.86 14.51
N PRO A 182 -1.20 4.90 15.65
CA PRO A 182 0.25 4.77 15.68
C PRO A 182 0.68 3.35 15.32
N TYR A 183 -0.25 2.38 15.32
CA TYR A 183 0.05 0.97 15.13
C TYR A 183 -0.30 0.51 13.72
N LEU A 184 0.69 0.51 12.86
CA LEU A 184 0.57 0.03 11.51
C LEU A 184 -0.02 -1.38 11.41
N ARG A 185 0.39 -2.30 12.30
CA ARG A 185 -0.08 -3.69 12.32
C ARG A 185 -1.60 -3.76 12.52
N TRP A 186 -2.17 -2.89 13.34
CA TRP A 186 -3.60 -2.82 13.51
C TRP A 186 -4.31 -2.41 12.20
N LEU A 187 -3.84 -1.36 11.52
CA LEU A 187 -4.42 -0.93 10.25
C LEU A 187 -4.27 -2.01 9.16
N VAL A 188 -3.13 -2.69 9.13
CA VAL A 188 -2.88 -3.81 8.22
C VAL A 188 -3.87 -4.97 8.50
N SER A 189 -4.14 -5.29 9.75
CA SER A 189 -5.09 -6.35 10.11
C SER A 189 -6.54 -6.00 9.73
N LEU A 190 -6.93 -4.74 9.80
CA LEU A 190 -8.22 -4.28 9.29
C LEU A 190 -8.33 -4.47 7.77
N CYS A 191 -7.24 -4.27 7.02
CA CYS A 191 -7.20 -4.53 5.58
C CYS A 191 -7.43 -6.02 5.23
N ALA A 192 -7.09 -6.94 6.12
CA ALA A 192 -7.38 -8.36 5.96
C ALA A 192 -8.89 -8.66 6.07
N ARG A 193 -9.69 -7.79 6.65
CA ARG A 193 -11.08 -8.05 7.01
C ARG A 193 -12.09 -7.23 6.23
N TYR A 194 -11.85 -5.93 6.07
CA TYR A 194 -12.86 -4.99 5.58
C TYR A 194 -12.63 -4.56 4.13
N PRO A 195 -13.70 -4.15 3.40
CA PRO A 195 -13.58 -3.48 2.12
C PRO A 195 -12.70 -2.23 2.19
N VAL A 196 -11.96 -1.97 1.14
CA VAL A 196 -10.93 -0.93 1.13
C VAL A 196 -10.96 -0.15 -0.16
N ILE A 197 -10.96 1.19 -0.02
CA ILE A 197 -10.77 2.15 -1.11
C ILE A 197 -9.56 3.01 -0.77
N TRP A 198 -8.62 3.11 -1.69
CA TRP A 198 -7.36 3.83 -1.47
C TRP A 198 -7.02 4.78 -2.60
N CYS A 199 -6.33 5.87 -2.27
CA CYS A 199 -5.42 6.49 -3.22
C CYS A 199 -4.15 5.62 -3.39
N ASP A 200 -3.28 5.95 -4.33
CA ASP A 200 -1.96 5.31 -4.47
C ASP A 200 -1.13 5.44 -3.17
N SER A 201 -1.21 4.44 -2.32
CA SER A 201 -0.55 4.41 -1.01
C SER A 201 -0.18 3.00 -0.56
N SER A 202 0.56 2.90 0.53
CA SER A 202 1.11 1.63 1.04
C SER A 202 0.08 0.55 1.37
N LEU A 203 -1.16 0.93 1.66
CA LEU A 203 -2.11 -0.05 2.21
C LEU A 203 -2.79 -0.92 1.15
N HIS A 204 -2.80 -0.53 -0.13
CA HIS A 204 -3.26 -1.45 -1.18
C HIS A 204 -2.35 -2.69 -1.30
N HIS A 205 -1.06 -2.55 -0.98
CA HIS A 205 -0.14 -3.68 -0.88
C HIS A 205 -0.51 -4.60 0.29
N ALA A 206 -0.95 -4.04 1.43
CA ALA A 206 -1.39 -4.81 2.57
C ALA A 206 -2.67 -5.62 2.27
N VAL A 207 -3.66 -5.02 1.60
CA VAL A 207 -4.87 -5.73 1.15
C VAL A 207 -4.50 -6.90 0.25
N LYS A 208 -3.59 -6.66 -0.68
CA LYS A 208 -3.13 -7.69 -1.61
C LYS A 208 -2.41 -8.84 -0.90
N ALA A 209 -1.63 -8.54 0.15
CA ALA A 209 -0.93 -9.54 0.95
C ALA A 209 -1.87 -10.55 1.63
N PHE A 210 -3.15 -10.23 1.76
CA PHE A 210 -4.19 -11.13 2.27
C PHE A 210 -5.05 -11.75 1.17
N GLY A 211 -4.61 -11.70 -0.09
CA GLY A 211 -5.34 -12.25 -1.23
C GLY A 211 -6.65 -11.53 -1.55
N ARG A 212 -6.83 -10.30 -1.03
CA ARG A 212 -8.05 -9.52 -1.21
C ARG A 212 -7.91 -8.50 -2.33
N LYS A 213 -9.04 -7.96 -2.78
CA LYS A 213 -9.11 -6.91 -3.78
C LYS A 213 -9.35 -5.56 -3.09
N ALA A 214 -8.61 -4.54 -3.52
CA ALA A 214 -8.86 -3.14 -3.18
C ALA A 214 -9.38 -2.41 -4.42
N ILE A 215 -10.15 -1.34 -4.20
CA ILE A 215 -10.38 -0.31 -5.22
C ILE A 215 -9.28 0.73 -5.03
N VAL A 216 -8.45 0.94 -6.04
CA VAL A 216 -7.33 1.87 -6.00
C VAL A 216 -7.57 3.01 -6.98
N ILE A 217 -7.56 4.23 -6.47
CA ILE A 217 -7.71 5.45 -7.26
C ILE A 217 -6.30 5.97 -7.56
N TRP A 218 -5.91 5.86 -8.82
CA TRP A 218 -4.62 6.31 -9.30
C TRP A 218 -4.71 7.75 -9.78
N SER A 219 -3.82 8.58 -9.28
CA SER A 219 -3.71 9.97 -9.69
C SER A 219 -2.48 10.19 -10.58
N TRP A 220 -1.34 10.34 -9.97
CA TRP A 220 -0.10 10.73 -10.63
C TRP A 220 0.87 9.58 -10.90
N THR A 221 0.85 8.55 -10.05
CA THR A 221 1.76 7.42 -10.19
C THR A 221 1.37 6.55 -11.37
N ASP A 222 2.35 6.09 -12.14
CA ASP A 222 2.08 5.12 -13.19
C ASP A 222 1.56 3.82 -12.58
N ALA A 223 0.27 3.62 -12.72
CA ALA A 223 -0.41 2.47 -12.17
C ALA A 223 0.24 1.17 -12.62
N TRP A 224 0.58 1.07 -13.93
CA TRP A 224 1.15 -0.13 -14.53
C TRP A 224 2.41 -0.63 -13.83
N ARG A 225 3.23 0.26 -13.34
CA ARG A 225 4.48 -0.08 -12.64
C ARG A 225 4.27 -0.59 -11.22
N PHE A 226 3.12 -0.25 -10.59
CA PHE A 226 2.88 -0.49 -9.16
C PHE A 226 1.61 -1.25 -8.84
N TRP A 227 0.72 -1.47 -9.83
CA TRP A 227 -0.56 -2.09 -9.58
C TRP A 227 -0.49 -3.61 -9.42
N TYR A 228 -1.61 -4.16 -9.01
CA TYR A 228 -1.89 -5.59 -9.05
C TYR A 228 -3.09 -5.80 -9.97
N ASP A 229 -3.01 -6.75 -10.90
CA ASP A 229 -4.09 -7.04 -11.86
C ASP A 229 -5.40 -7.46 -11.18
N THR A 230 -5.31 -7.99 -9.96
CA THR A 230 -6.48 -8.41 -9.18
C THR A 230 -7.17 -7.28 -8.45
N ASN A 231 -6.53 -6.10 -8.29
CA ASN A 231 -7.19 -4.91 -7.76
C ASN A 231 -8.09 -4.28 -8.82
N ILE A 232 -9.05 -3.48 -8.37
CA ILE A 232 -9.85 -2.64 -9.27
C ILE A 232 -9.15 -1.29 -9.35
N ASN A 233 -8.43 -1.10 -10.45
CA ASN A 233 -7.59 0.05 -10.66
C ASN A 233 -8.37 1.13 -11.43
N LEU A 234 -8.71 2.22 -10.77
CA LEU A 234 -9.43 3.36 -11.36
C LEU A 234 -8.44 4.47 -11.70
N ARG A 235 -8.36 4.81 -12.97
CA ARG A 235 -7.48 5.86 -13.49
C ARG A 235 -8.31 6.99 -14.07
N LYS A 236 -7.81 8.20 -13.95
CA LYS A 236 -8.46 9.40 -14.48
C LYS A 236 -8.47 9.42 -16.01
N ASP A 237 -7.35 9.06 -16.63
CA ASP A 237 -7.17 9.10 -18.09
C ASP A 237 -6.10 8.09 -18.52
N ASP A 238 -6.30 7.46 -19.70
CA ASP A 238 -5.32 6.55 -20.30
C ASP A 238 -4.17 7.30 -21.01
N LYS A 239 -4.31 8.61 -21.20
CA LYS A 239 -3.31 9.48 -21.85
C LYS A 239 -2.28 10.08 -20.91
N TYR A 240 -2.24 9.63 -19.67
CA TYR A 240 -1.36 10.18 -18.68
C TYR A 240 0.10 9.80 -18.96
N GLU A 241 0.93 10.76 -19.30
CA GLU A 241 2.37 10.52 -19.40
C GLU A 241 2.95 10.35 -18.00
N TYR A 242 3.58 9.21 -17.79
CA TYR A 242 4.30 8.94 -16.54
C TYR A 242 5.50 9.87 -16.44
N VAL A 243 5.51 10.67 -15.39
CA VAL A 243 6.73 11.39 -15.03
C VAL A 243 7.64 10.43 -14.27
N PRO A 244 8.79 10.07 -14.82
CA PRO A 244 9.68 9.13 -14.17
C PRO A 244 10.07 9.65 -12.79
N PHE A 245 9.92 8.82 -11.79
CA PHE A 245 10.37 9.08 -10.44
C PHE A 245 11.90 9.13 -10.47
N ARG A 246 12.47 10.32 -10.48
CA ARG A 246 13.91 10.52 -10.39
C ARG A 246 14.32 10.45 -8.93
N LEU A 247 15.03 9.39 -8.57
CA LEU A 247 15.57 9.23 -7.23
C LEU A 247 16.51 10.40 -6.87
N GLY A 248 16.13 11.15 -5.83
CA GLY A 248 17.02 12.02 -5.09
C GLY A 248 17.42 13.32 -5.77
N ILE A 249 16.90 13.63 -6.95
CA ILE A 249 17.21 14.88 -7.64
C ILE A 249 15.90 15.55 -8.01
N ASP A 250 15.69 16.72 -7.46
CA ASP A 250 14.65 17.70 -7.73
C ASP A 250 13.44 17.15 -8.49
N PHE A 251 12.38 16.86 -7.74
CA PHE A 251 11.07 16.77 -8.36
C PHE A 251 10.92 18.06 -9.17
N ASP A 252 10.79 17.94 -10.48
CA ASP A 252 10.39 19.06 -11.29
C ASP A 252 8.99 19.47 -10.82
N THR A 253 8.97 20.46 -9.93
CA THR A 253 7.75 20.97 -9.32
C THR A 253 6.78 21.48 -10.36
N ASP A 254 7.26 21.89 -11.52
CA ASP A 254 6.44 22.41 -12.61
C ASP A 254 5.69 21.26 -13.31
N ILE A 255 6.33 20.11 -13.49
CA ILE A 255 5.65 18.91 -14.00
C ILE A 255 4.62 18.39 -12.98
N ILE A 256 4.96 18.37 -11.71
CA ILE A 256 4.02 17.95 -10.64
C ILE A 256 2.84 18.92 -10.56
N ASN A 257 3.07 20.21 -10.70
CA ASN A 257 2.02 21.23 -10.67
C ASN A 257 1.10 21.19 -11.90
N GLN A 258 1.56 20.67 -13.03
CA GLN A 258 0.72 20.47 -14.22
C GLN A 258 -0.24 19.27 -14.10
N HIS A 259 0.06 18.35 -13.21
CA HIS A 259 -0.77 17.16 -12.96
C HIS A 259 -1.78 17.46 -11.85
N THR A 260 -2.95 17.89 -12.25
CA THR A 260 -4.02 18.18 -11.30
C THR A 260 -4.64 16.89 -10.75
N ASN A 261 -4.75 16.80 -9.42
CA ASN A 261 -5.53 15.75 -8.73
C ASN A 261 -7.04 16.04 -8.83
N GLU A 262 -7.47 16.76 -9.86
CA GLU A 262 -8.87 17.08 -10.08
C GLU A 262 -9.55 15.92 -10.79
N TYR A 263 -10.62 15.46 -10.22
CA TYR A 263 -11.47 14.45 -10.79
C TYR A 263 -12.82 15.08 -11.18
N ASP A 264 -13.28 14.80 -12.38
CA ASP A 264 -14.62 15.22 -12.76
C ASP A 264 -15.68 14.41 -12.01
N LYS A 265 -16.90 14.93 -11.98
CA LYS A 265 -18.01 14.27 -11.31
C LYS A 265 -18.29 12.89 -11.89
N LYS A 266 -18.11 12.69 -13.18
CA LYS A 266 -18.33 11.42 -13.86
C LYS A 266 -17.37 10.34 -13.34
N PHE A 267 -16.10 10.70 -13.11
CA PHE A 267 -15.12 9.79 -12.52
C PHE A 267 -15.49 9.44 -11.08
N LEU A 268 -15.85 10.45 -10.26
CA LEU A 268 -16.24 10.23 -8.85
C LEU A 268 -17.49 9.35 -8.75
N ASP A 269 -18.48 9.55 -9.62
CA ASP A 269 -19.67 8.70 -9.72
C ASP A 269 -19.30 7.27 -10.14
N ASN A 270 -18.32 7.10 -11.04
CA ASN A 270 -17.81 5.78 -11.43
C ASN A 270 -17.12 5.07 -10.27
N VAL A 271 -16.40 5.79 -9.42
CA VAL A 271 -15.83 5.23 -8.18
C VAL A 271 -16.95 4.64 -7.31
N LEU A 272 -18.00 5.41 -7.05
CA LEU A 272 -19.13 4.98 -6.22
C LEU A 272 -19.89 3.78 -6.83
N LYS A 273 -20.15 3.82 -8.13
CA LYS A 273 -20.76 2.69 -8.86
C LYS A 273 -19.91 1.42 -8.79
N THR A 274 -18.60 1.59 -8.85
CA THR A 274 -17.67 0.46 -8.73
C THR A 274 -17.68 -0.14 -7.33
N VAL A 275 -17.76 0.70 -6.30
CA VAL A 275 -17.93 0.25 -4.90
C VAL A 275 -19.21 -0.53 -4.73
N GLU A 276 -20.33 0.02 -5.20
CA GLU A 276 -21.64 -0.62 -5.14
C GLU A 276 -21.59 -2.01 -5.79
N LYS A 277 -21.11 -2.09 -7.02
CA LYS A 277 -20.98 -3.35 -7.76
C LYS A 277 -20.08 -4.37 -7.06
N THR A 278 -19.00 -3.90 -6.42
CA THR A 278 -17.97 -4.78 -5.87
C THR A 278 -18.33 -5.30 -4.48
N PHE A 279 -18.92 -4.46 -3.64
CA PHE A 279 -19.08 -4.75 -2.22
C PHE A 279 -20.53 -4.89 -1.80
N PHE A 280 -21.50 -4.29 -2.49
CA PHE A 280 -22.90 -4.30 -2.08
C PHE A 280 -23.54 -5.69 -2.24
N HIS A 281 -23.23 -6.42 -3.31
CA HIS A 281 -23.75 -7.78 -3.49
C HIS A 281 -23.31 -8.77 -2.41
N ASN A 282 -22.22 -8.48 -1.71
CA ASN A 282 -21.77 -9.31 -0.59
C ASN A 282 -22.51 -9.03 0.73
N LEU A 283 -23.25 -7.92 0.81
CA LEU A 283 -24.03 -7.53 2.00
C LEU A 283 -25.41 -8.16 2.04
N THR A 284 -26.02 -8.39 0.88
CA THR A 284 -27.37 -8.96 0.76
C THR A 284 -27.46 -10.46 1.07
N PHE A 285 -26.36 -11.20 0.94
CA PHE A 285 -26.35 -12.66 1.17
C PHE A 285 -26.18 -13.10 2.63
N LYS A 286 -25.97 -12.18 3.59
CA LYS A 286 -25.85 -12.53 5.01
C LYS A 286 -27.13 -12.33 5.83
N CYS A 287 -28.21 -11.90 5.22
CA CYS A 287 -29.47 -11.65 5.95
C CYS A 287 -30.53 -12.78 5.82
N GLU A 288 -30.18 -13.94 5.26
CA GLU A 288 -31.13 -15.08 5.18
C GLU A 288 -31.14 -16.00 6.41
N LYS A 289 -30.53 -15.59 7.54
CA LYS A 289 -30.67 -16.29 8.83
C LYS A 289 -30.76 -15.28 9.98
N CYS A 290 -31.80 -14.50 10.00
CA CYS A 290 -32.36 -13.89 11.21
C CYS A 290 -33.76 -14.44 11.42
#